data_7a2423211b9005358f7f644c2c03ed41
#
_entry.id   7a2423211b9005358f7f644c2c03ed41
#
_cell.length_a   1.000
_cell.length_b   1.000
_cell.length_c   1.000
_cell.angle_alpha   90.00
_cell.angle_beta   90.00
_cell.angle_gamma   90.00
#
_symmetry.space_group_name_H-M   'P 1'
#
loop_
_entity.id
_entity.type
_entity.pdbx_description
1 polymer ?
#
loop_
_entity_poly.entity_id
_entity_poly.type
_entity_poly.pdbx_seq_one_letter_code
_entity_poly.pdbx_strand_id
1 'polypeptide(L)'
;MIKDKQKATIMKFLQQVINTYHGRGIKFRQILGERQFECIRKPMEVIVITVNTTAYNKHVPEIERYIRTLKERVRATTSTLPCKQLPHQLIVDIAYKAVFWLNCFSHKNGIHSKLIPPTIVTGSKVDFNKNCRLQFRTYLKFHKQHNN
;
A
#
# COMPACT_ATOMS: atom_id res chain seq x y z
N MET A 1 -0.04 7.63 -6.08
CA MET A 1 0.90 8.50 -5.36
C MET A 1 0.31 9.91 -5.29
N ILE A 2 0.24 10.52 -4.11
CA ILE A 2 -0.27 11.89 -3.95
C ILE A 2 0.78 12.84 -4.51
N LYS A 3 0.44 13.52 -5.62
CA LYS A 3 1.35 14.46 -6.30
C LYS A 3 1.43 15.82 -5.59
N ASP A 4 0.43 16.13 -4.77
CA ASP A 4 0.29 17.40 -4.10
C ASP A 4 -0.08 17.18 -2.63
N LYS A 5 0.58 17.92 -1.73
CA LYS A 5 0.33 17.87 -0.28
C LYS A 5 -0.76 18.84 0.18
N GLN A 6 -1.57 19.36 -0.74
CA GLN A 6 -2.67 20.27 -0.39
C GLN A 6 -3.73 19.53 0.43
N LYS A 7 -4.30 20.26 1.39
CA LYS A 7 -5.35 19.75 2.28
C LYS A 7 -6.51 19.07 1.53
N ALA A 8 -6.95 19.66 0.43
CA ALA A 8 -8.06 19.12 -0.38
C ALA A 8 -7.73 17.75 -0.98
N THR A 9 -6.50 17.58 -1.49
CA THR A 9 -6.03 16.33 -2.08
C THR A 9 -5.94 15.24 -1.01
N ILE A 10 -5.36 15.55 0.15
CA ILE A 10 -5.26 14.63 1.28
C ILE A 10 -6.66 14.20 1.74
N MET A 11 -7.58 15.14 1.91
CA MET A 11 -8.96 14.87 2.31
C MET A 11 -9.68 13.96 1.34
N LYS A 12 -9.56 14.21 0.02
CA LYS A 12 -10.17 13.38 -1.03
C LYS A 12 -9.70 11.93 -0.94
N PHE A 13 -8.38 11.69 -0.81
CA PHE A 13 -7.84 10.34 -0.71
C PHE A 13 -8.25 9.66 0.60
N LEU A 14 -8.22 10.35 1.73
CA LEU A 14 -8.66 9.81 2.99
C LEU A 14 -10.13 9.42 2.96
N GLN A 15 -10.99 10.25 2.37
CA GLN A 15 -12.40 9.95 2.23
C GLN A 15 -12.63 8.69 1.37
N GLN A 16 -11.87 8.50 0.29
CA GLN A 16 -11.93 7.28 -0.51
C GLN A 16 -11.53 6.04 0.31
N VAL A 17 -10.45 6.14 1.09
CA VAL A 17 -10.02 5.05 1.97
C VAL A 17 -11.09 4.75 3.01
N ILE A 18 -11.60 5.76 3.71
CA ILE A 18 -12.63 5.62 4.73
C ILE A 18 -13.88 4.94 4.14
N ASN A 19 -14.35 5.40 2.99
CA ASN A 19 -15.54 4.84 2.33
C ASN A 19 -15.33 3.37 1.94
N THR A 20 -14.13 3.01 1.45
CA THR A 20 -13.79 1.63 1.10
C THR A 20 -13.89 0.70 2.31
N TYR A 21 -13.37 1.12 3.45
CA TYR A 21 -13.39 0.32 4.67
C TYR A 21 -14.78 0.31 5.33
N HIS A 22 -15.47 1.47 5.36
CA HIS A 22 -16.84 1.55 5.89
C HIS A 22 -17.79 0.66 5.11
N GLY A 23 -17.66 0.56 3.79
CA GLY A 23 -18.42 -0.38 2.96
C GLY A 23 -18.23 -1.86 3.34
N ARG A 24 -17.22 -2.16 4.16
CA ARG A 24 -16.95 -3.49 4.73
C ARG A 24 -17.23 -3.59 6.23
N GLY A 25 -17.94 -2.62 6.79
CA GLY A 25 -18.25 -2.59 8.22
C GLY A 25 -17.06 -2.24 9.13
N ILE A 26 -15.90 -1.90 8.57
CA ILE A 26 -14.72 -1.50 9.34
C ILE A 26 -14.79 -0.01 9.60
N LYS A 27 -14.98 0.38 10.88
CA LYS A 27 -15.06 1.78 11.27
C LYS A 27 -13.70 2.29 11.76
N PHE A 28 -13.24 3.39 11.18
CA PHE A 28 -12.08 4.11 11.70
C PHE A 28 -12.45 4.86 12.98
N ARG A 29 -11.58 4.78 13.98
CA ARG A 29 -11.70 5.56 15.22
C ARG A 29 -10.60 6.60 15.32
N GLN A 30 -9.42 6.27 14.79
CA GLN A 30 -8.23 7.09 14.94
C GLN A 30 -7.36 7.02 13.69
N ILE A 31 -6.76 8.15 13.35
CA ILE A 31 -5.71 8.26 12.34
C ILE A 31 -4.44 8.69 13.05
N LEU A 32 -3.38 7.90 12.91
CA LEU A 32 -2.04 8.26 13.35
C LEU A 32 -1.27 8.82 12.17
N GLY A 33 -0.70 9.98 12.34
CA GLY A 33 0.00 10.65 11.24
C GLY A 33 1.11 11.58 11.70
N GLU A 34 1.90 12.05 10.77
CA GLU A 34 2.89 13.08 10.99
C GLU A 34 2.23 14.46 11.09
N ARG A 35 2.97 15.46 11.56
CA ARG A 35 2.50 16.85 11.74
C ARG A 35 1.86 17.45 10.49
N GLN A 36 2.28 17.03 9.29
CA GLN A 36 1.69 17.50 8.03
C GLN A 36 0.17 17.20 7.93
N PHE A 37 -0.34 16.22 8.68
CA PHE A 37 -1.76 15.86 8.75
C PHE A 37 -2.55 16.70 9.75
N GLU A 38 -1.94 17.65 10.44
CA GLU A 38 -2.64 18.55 11.38
C GLU A 38 -3.73 19.37 10.69
N CYS A 39 -3.52 19.72 9.41
CA CYS A 39 -4.47 20.48 8.61
C CYS A 39 -5.83 19.78 8.40
N ILE A 40 -5.90 18.47 8.59
CA ILE A 40 -7.13 17.68 8.43
C ILE A 40 -7.80 17.35 9.76
N ARG A 41 -7.23 17.69 10.91
CA ARG A 41 -7.77 17.37 12.24
C ARG A 41 -9.23 17.82 12.38
N LYS A 42 -9.50 19.12 12.21
CA LYS A 42 -10.86 19.69 12.33
C LYS A 42 -11.90 19.00 11.42
N PRO A 43 -11.62 18.81 10.11
CA PRO A 43 -12.55 18.08 9.24
C PRO A 43 -12.80 16.64 9.65
N MET A 44 -11.79 15.94 10.21
CA MET A 44 -11.94 14.54 10.64
C MET A 44 -12.74 14.42 11.95
N GLU A 45 -12.62 15.37 12.87
CA GLU A 45 -13.40 15.43 14.09
C GLU A 45 -14.91 15.50 13.79
N VAL A 46 -15.33 16.18 12.72
CA VAL A 46 -16.73 16.25 12.29
C VAL A 46 -17.30 14.87 11.95
N ILE A 47 -16.47 13.95 11.45
CA ILE A 47 -16.88 12.56 11.15
C ILE A 47 -16.47 11.59 12.24
N VAL A 48 -16.23 12.09 13.46
CA VAL A 48 -15.93 11.32 14.68
C VAL A 48 -14.65 10.47 14.53
N ILE A 49 -13.68 10.95 13.78
CA ILE A 49 -12.37 10.32 13.65
C ILE A 49 -11.32 11.22 14.30
N THR A 50 -10.67 10.69 15.35
CA THR A 50 -9.58 11.40 16.03
C THR A 50 -8.31 11.35 15.21
N VAL A 51 -7.73 12.52 14.90
CA VAL A 51 -6.41 12.60 14.27
C VAL A 51 -5.37 12.85 15.35
N ASN A 52 -4.50 11.86 15.55
CA ASN A 52 -3.38 11.94 16.46
C ASN A 52 -2.09 12.16 15.67
N THR A 53 -1.55 13.37 15.76
CA THR A 53 -0.31 13.75 15.08
C THR A 53 0.87 13.61 16.03
N THR A 54 1.95 13.01 15.54
CA THR A 54 3.19 12.92 16.32
C THR A 54 3.84 14.29 16.50
N ALA A 55 4.55 14.46 17.60
CA ALA A 55 5.36 15.67 17.85
C ALA A 55 6.42 15.86 16.74
N TYR A 56 6.91 17.08 16.62
CA TYR A 56 8.00 17.41 15.70
C TYR A 56 9.18 16.43 15.86
N ASN A 57 9.66 15.87 14.75
CA ASN A 57 10.72 14.85 14.71
C ASN A 57 10.40 13.49 15.36
N LYS A 58 9.14 13.22 15.71
CA LYS A 58 8.72 11.87 16.08
C LYS A 58 7.90 11.27 14.92
N HIS A 59 8.31 10.11 14.48
CA HIS A 59 7.63 9.34 13.45
C HIS A 59 6.71 8.29 14.07
N VAL A 60 5.79 7.74 13.26
CA VAL A 60 4.93 6.63 13.69
C VAL A 60 5.70 5.33 13.51
N PRO A 61 6.11 4.65 14.61
CA PRO A 61 7.03 3.51 14.54
C PRO A 61 6.51 2.36 13.67
N GLU A 62 5.20 2.13 13.67
CA GLU A 62 4.56 1.08 12.88
C GLU A 62 4.70 1.33 11.38
N ILE A 63 4.48 2.56 10.95
CA ILE A 63 4.61 2.97 9.54
C ILE A 63 6.06 2.88 9.10
N GLU A 64 7.00 3.34 9.94
CA GLU A 64 8.43 3.26 9.64
C GLU A 64 8.91 1.81 9.49
N ARG A 65 8.46 0.93 10.38
CA ARG A 65 8.77 -0.50 10.31
C ARG A 65 8.26 -1.09 9.00
N TYR A 66 7.04 -0.76 8.59
CA TYR A 66 6.47 -1.23 7.34
C TYR A 66 7.24 -0.70 6.12
N ILE A 67 7.57 0.59 6.11
CA ILE A 67 8.37 1.22 5.05
C ILE A 67 9.77 0.57 4.97
N ARG A 68 10.39 0.27 6.11
CA ARG A 68 11.67 -0.44 6.15
C ARG A 68 11.55 -1.82 5.52
N THR A 69 10.58 -2.62 5.93
CA THR A 69 10.32 -3.94 5.35
C THR A 69 10.09 -3.87 3.85
N LEU A 70 9.31 -2.90 3.38
CA LEU A 70 9.08 -2.68 1.96
C LEU A 70 10.39 -2.34 1.22
N LYS A 71 11.19 -1.41 1.75
CA LYS A 71 12.49 -1.05 1.17
C LYS A 71 13.44 -2.25 1.09
N GLU A 72 13.49 -3.08 2.12
CA GLU A 72 14.30 -4.30 2.15
C GLU A 72 13.86 -5.30 1.07
N ARG A 73 12.54 -5.51 0.91
CA ARG A 73 12.00 -6.38 -0.14
C ARG A 73 12.32 -5.86 -1.55
N VAL A 74 12.17 -4.56 -1.77
CA VAL A 74 12.53 -3.93 -3.05
C VAL A 74 14.02 -4.12 -3.32
N ARG A 75 14.90 -3.83 -2.36
CA ARG A 75 16.35 -4.01 -2.49
C ARG A 75 16.72 -5.46 -2.78
N ALA A 76 16.16 -6.40 -2.03
CA ALA A 76 16.40 -7.83 -2.25
C ALA A 76 15.99 -8.25 -3.68
N THR A 77 14.86 -7.77 -4.17
CA THR A 77 14.42 -8.04 -5.55
C THR A 77 15.34 -7.39 -6.57
N THR A 78 15.72 -6.12 -6.39
CA THR A 78 16.57 -5.39 -7.33
C THR A 78 17.99 -5.99 -7.39
N SER A 79 18.55 -6.40 -6.24
CA SER A 79 19.90 -6.99 -6.19
C SER A 79 20.00 -8.33 -6.93
N THR A 80 18.88 -8.99 -7.16
CA THR A 80 18.84 -10.26 -7.88
C THR A 80 18.67 -10.10 -9.39
N LEU A 81 18.45 -8.88 -9.87
CA LEU A 81 18.31 -8.60 -11.29
C LEU A 81 19.70 -8.51 -11.97
N PRO A 82 19.84 -8.97 -13.22
CA PRO A 82 21.10 -8.93 -13.95
C PRO A 82 21.51 -7.51 -14.38
N CYS A 83 20.61 -6.54 -14.29
CA CYS A 83 20.82 -5.15 -14.72
C CYS A 83 21.25 -4.28 -13.53
N LYS A 84 22.37 -3.56 -13.69
CA LYS A 84 22.85 -2.61 -12.67
C LYS A 84 22.04 -1.30 -12.64
N GLN A 85 21.52 -0.89 -13.79
CA GLN A 85 20.67 0.30 -13.91
C GLN A 85 19.26 -0.13 -14.26
N LEU A 86 18.31 0.26 -13.44
CA LEU A 86 16.90 -0.08 -13.61
C LEU A 86 16.11 1.17 -13.99
N PRO A 87 15.23 1.09 -15.01
CA PRO A 87 14.28 2.15 -15.29
C PRO A 87 13.44 2.47 -14.07
N HIS A 88 13.13 3.74 -13.84
CA HIS A 88 12.33 4.19 -12.69
C HIS A 88 10.98 3.45 -12.60
N GLN A 89 10.31 3.25 -13.74
CA GLN A 89 9.04 2.53 -13.80
C GLN A 89 9.16 1.10 -13.27
N LEU A 90 10.24 0.40 -13.60
CA LEU A 90 10.47 -0.96 -13.10
C LEU A 90 10.64 -0.99 -11.56
N ILE A 91 11.31 0.01 -10.99
CA ILE A 91 11.44 0.13 -9.52
C ILE A 91 10.08 0.33 -8.88
N VAL A 92 9.22 1.15 -9.49
CA VAL A 92 7.83 1.36 -9.03
C VAL A 92 7.04 0.07 -9.09
N ASP A 93 7.14 -0.69 -10.19
CA ASP A 93 6.45 -1.96 -10.36
C ASP A 93 6.92 -3.02 -9.35
N ILE A 94 8.23 -3.06 -9.06
CA ILE A 94 8.80 -3.90 -8.00
C ILE A 94 8.21 -3.53 -6.63
N ALA A 95 8.09 -2.23 -6.33
CA ALA A 95 7.51 -1.77 -5.08
C ALA A 95 6.03 -2.19 -4.96
N TYR A 96 5.22 -2.02 -6.01
CA TYR A 96 3.84 -2.50 -6.03
C TYR A 96 3.75 -4.01 -5.85
N LYS A 97 4.62 -4.77 -6.51
CA LYS A 97 4.67 -6.23 -6.34
C LYS A 97 5.04 -6.62 -4.92
N ALA A 98 5.99 -5.94 -4.30
CA ALA A 98 6.37 -6.17 -2.91
C ALA A 98 5.22 -5.88 -1.95
N VAL A 99 4.49 -4.76 -2.13
CA VAL A 99 3.28 -4.44 -1.35
C VAL A 99 2.21 -5.50 -1.54
N PHE A 100 1.96 -5.93 -2.78
CA PHE A 100 1.00 -7.00 -3.07
C PHE A 100 1.33 -8.26 -2.28
N TRP A 101 2.58 -8.73 -2.33
CA TRP A 101 3.01 -9.93 -1.62
C TRP A 101 2.95 -9.78 -0.10
N LEU A 102 3.33 -8.63 0.45
CA LEU A 102 3.21 -8.38 1.89
C LEU A 102 1.74 -8.46 2.36
N ASN A 103 0.81 -8.05 1.50
CA ASN A 103 -0.62 -8.11 1.78
C ASN A 103 -1.25 -9.49 1.49
N CYS A 104 -0.57 -10.40 0.80
CA CYS A 104 -1.06 -11.77 0.57
C CYS A 104 -0.97 -12.68 1.79
N PHE A 105 -0.37 -12.21 2.88
CA PHE A 105 -0.26 -12.98 4.12
C PHE A 105 -1.01 -12.30 5.25
N SER A 106 -1.69 -13.10 6.08
CA SER A 106 -2.29 -12.60 7.32
C SER A 106 -1.18 -12.24 8.31
N HIS A 107 -1.30 -11.09 8.95
CA HIS A 107 -0.36 -10.69 9.99
C HIS A 107 -0.75 -11.33 11.33
N LYS A 108 0.24 -11.82 12.10
CA LYS A 108 0.00 -12.50 13.39
C LYS A 108 -0.85 -11.67 14.36
N ASN A 109 -0.69 -10.34 14.34
CA ASN A 109 -1.42 -9.38 15.17
C ASN A 109 -2.40 -8.53 14.33
N GLY A 110 -2.87 -9.06 13.19
CA GLY A 110 -3.82 -8.37 12.32
C GLY A 110 -5.26 -8.48 12.80
N ILE A 111 -6.16 -7.80 12.09
CA ILE A 111 -7.61 -7.79 12.37
C ILE A 111 -8.21 -9.20 12.32
N HIS A 112 -7.65 -10.08 11.49
CA HIS A 112 -8.11 -11.44 11.32
C HIS A 112 -6.94 -12.42 11.14
N SER A 113 -6.99 -13.55 11.85
CA SER A 113 -5.90 -14.55 11.84
C SER A 113 -5.81 -15.37 10.55
N LYS A 114 -6.92 -15.55 9.85
CA LYS A 114 -7.02 -16.42 8.66
C LYS A 114 -7.26 -15.66 7.35
N LEU A 115 -7.91 -14.50 7.40
CA LEU A 115 -8.20 -13.72 6.21
C LEU A 115 -7.05 -12.76 5.90
N ILE A 116 -6.67 -12.71 4.63
CA ILE A 116 -5.66 -11.78 4.15
C ILE A 116 -6.25 -10.37 3.95
N PRO A 117 -5.45 -9.30 4.11
CA PRO A 117 -5.91 -7.92 3.99
C PRO A 117 -6.74 -7.61 2.73
N PRO A 118 -6.36 -8.02 1.51
CA PRO A 118 -7.17 -7.82 0.33
C PRO A 118 -8.58 -8.43 0.43
N THR A 119 -8.69 -9.64 0.96
CA THR A 119 -10.00 -10.30 1.14
C THR A 119 -10.87 -9.55 2.15
N ILE A 120 -10.29 -9.02 3.24
CA ILE A 120 -11.03 -8.22 4.23
C ILE A 120 -11.56 -6.93 3.59
N VAL A 121 -10.73 -6.25 2.79
CA VAL A 121 -11.06 -4.94 2.21
C VAL A 121 -11.94 -5.06 0.97
N THR A 122 -11.64 -6.00 0.07
CA THR A 122 -12.36 -6.13 -1.22
C THR A 122 -13.47 -7.17 -1.18
N GLY A 123 -13.44 -8.10 -0.23
CA GLY A 123 -14.32 -9.28 -0.18
C GLY A 123 -13.95 -10.37 -1.19
N SER A 124 -12.98 -10.12 -2.05
CA SER A 124 -12.56 -11.05 -3.10
C SER A 124 -11.36 -11.86 -2.63
N LYS A 125 -11.34 -13.15 -2.93
CA LYS A 125 -10.15 -13.98 -2.69
C LYS A 125 -9.09 -13.67 -3.74
N VAL A 126 -7.84 -13.65 -3.32
CA VAL A 126 -6.71 -13.51 -4.25
C VAL A 126 -6.58 -14.83 -5.03
N ASP A 127 -6.65 -14.74 -6.34
CA ASP A 127 -6.37 -15.87 -7.23
C ASP A 127 -4.86 -16.00 -7.42
N PHE A 128 -4.26 -16.89 -6.64
CA PHE A 128 -2.83 -17.16 -6.72
C PHE A 128 -2.42 -17.77 -8.06
N ASN A 129 -3.26 -18.57 -8.70
CA ASN A 129 -2.96 -19.13 -10.02
C ASN A 129 -2.84 -18.06 -11.09
N LYS A 130 -3.64 -17.00 -11.00
CA LYS A 130 -3.57 -15.85 -11.90
C LYS A 130 -2.37 -14.95 -11.59
N ASN A 131 -2.13 -14.66 -10.32
CA ASN A 131 -1.14 -13.66 -9.90
C ASN A 131 0.27 -14.22 -9.73
N CYS A 132 0.44 -15.56 -9.65
CA CYS A 132 1.71 -16.23 -9.34
C CYS A 132 2.23 -17.10 -10.48
N ARG A 133 1.67 -17.01 -11.69
CA ARG A 133 2.05 -17.80 -12.86
C ARG A 133 3.51 -17.66 -13.25
N LEU A 134 4.08 -16.47 -13.05
CA LEU A 134 5.43 -16.15 -13.49
C LEU A 134 6.23 -15.57 -12.33
N GLN A 135 7.44 -16.07 -12.18
CA GLN A 135 8.41 -15.44 -11.29
C GLN A 135 8.78 -14.06 -11.86
N PHE A 136 9.12 -13.12 -10.99
CA PHE A 136 9.46 -11.74 -11.38
C PHE A 136 10.61 -11.62 -12.40
N ARG A 137 11.35 -12.69 -12.65
CA ARG A 137 12.50 -12.73 -13.57
C ARG A 137 12.26 -13.55 -14.84
N THR A 138 11.04 -13.99 -15.07
CA THR A 138 10.78 -14.85 -16.23
C THR A 138 10.88 -14.03 -17.51
N TYR A 139 11.76 -14.43 -18.42
CA TYR A 139 11.84 -13.86 -19.76
C TYR A 139 10.67 -14.37 -20.59
N LEU A 140 9.91 -13.44 -21.18
CA LEU A 140 8.81 -13.76 -22.06
C LEU A 140 9.16 -13.35 -23.49
N LYS A 141 9.03 -14.28 -24.44
CA LYS A 141 9.02 -13.96 -25.86
C LYS A 141 7.60 -13.53 -26.26
N PHE A 142 7.45 -12.29 -26.68
CA PHE A 142 6.22 -11.82 -27.29
C PHE A 142 6.32 -12.00 -28.81
N HIS A 143 5.43 -12.78 -29.38
CA HIS A 143 5.20 -12.76 -30.80
C HIS A 143 4.16 -11.67 -31.09
N LYS A 144 4.62 -10.60 -31.74
CA LYS A 144 3.71 -9.58 -32.26
C LYS A 144 2.93 -10.21 -33.42
N GLN A 145 1.66 -10.49 -33.23
CA GLN A 145 0.80 -10.83 -34.36
C GLN A 145 0.73 -9.60 -35.24
N HIS A 146 1.33 -9.68 -36.43
CA HIS A 146 1.04 -8.74 -37.49
C HIS A 146 -0.37 -9.05 -37.98
N ASN A 147 -1.33 -8.20 -37.64
CA ASN A 147 -2.62 -8.19 -38.35
C ASN A 147 -2.34 -7.69 -39.75
N ASN A 148 -2.45 -8.60 -40.73
CA ASN A 148 -2.57 -8.24 -42.15
C ASN A 148 -3.92 -7.61 -42.38
#